data_6360c3a678f013f39ee52a39f3012689
#
_entry.id   6360c3a678f013f39ee52a39f3012689
#
_cell.length_a   1.000
_cell.length_b   1.000
_cell.length_c   1.000
_cell.angle_alpha   90.00
_cell.angle_beta   90.00
_cell.angle_gamma   90.00
#
_symmetry.space_group_name_H-M   'P 1'
#
loop_
_entity.id
_entity.type
_entity.pdbx_description
1 polymer ?
#
loop_
_entity_poly.entity_id
_entity_poly.type
_entity_poly.pdbx_seq_one_letter_code
_entity_poly.pdbx_strand_id
1 'polypeptide(L)'
;VSVQTRDLAIEADAPIRTWFGVGGRADRLAHPSDVDELSTCIQMEPNLRILGDGANLLVDDAGVEELVVALDRPALKRIRIDPDSGRALAMTGASLQRLVSLCARAGLGGLEGLVGIPATLGGAVVMNAGGAFGQIADRLVCVDGLDRDGRRVQIQRDRIDFGYRRSGLGDLIVTAAEFHLEPGDPGVLRERLKTTMAYKKRSQPMAERSCGCVFRNPTLDRTIDDIGRADRRVSAGLLIDRAGCKGLSIGGVCVSDRHANFFVTSPGARAGDVLALIDAVRGRVFGAFGVELETEVVVWRRR
;
A
#
# COMPACT_ATOMS: atom_id res chain seq x y z
N VAL A 1 -5.63 -12.08 -37.68
CA VAL A 1 -4.31 -11.75 -37.09
C VAL A 1 -4.14 -12.71 -35.93
N SER A 2 -3.32 -13.76 -36.09
CA SER A 2 -3.03 -14.73 -35.03
C SER A 2 -2.20 -14.02 -33.95
N VAL A 3 -2.80 -13.79 -32.79
CA VAL A 3 -2.07 -13.42 -31.57
C VAL A 3 -1.23 -14.63 -31.19
N GLN A 4 0.08 -14.54 -31.38
CA GLN A 4 1.03 -15.48 -30.76
C GLN A 4 0.87 -15.31 -29.24
N THR A 5 0.22 -16.23 -28.60
CA THR A 5 0.27 -16.40 -27.14
C THR A 5 1.74 -16.68 -26.80
N ARG A 6 2.48 -15.69 -26.32
CA ARG A 6 3.71 -15.92 -25.59
C ARG A 6 3.32 -16.76 -24.38
N ASP A 7 3.99 -17.88 -24.17
CA ASP A 7 3.76 -18.73 -23.00
C ASP A 7 4.06 -17.89 -21.75
N LEU A 8 3.00 -17.49 -21.05
CA LEU A 8 3.11 -16.82 -19.76
C LEU A 8 3.79 -17.76 -18.77
N ALA A 9 4.98 -17.40 -18.31
CA ALA A 9 5.71 -18.20 -17.34
C ALA A 9 5.02 -18.12 -15.96
N ILE A 10 4.55 -19.27 -15.47
CA ILE A 10 3.96 -19.41 -14.14
C ILE A 10 4.89 -20.26 -13.29
N GLU A 11 5.37 -19.68 -12.19
CA GLU A 11 6.18 -20.39 -11.19
C GLU A 11 5.26 -21.12 -10.22
N ALA A 12 5.53 -22.41 -9.96
CA ALA A 12 4.82 -23.18 -8.95
C ALA A 12 5.51 -23.05 -7.59
N ASP A 13 4.74 -23.07 -6.52
CA ASP A 13 5.24 -22.98 -5.14
C ASP A 13 6.27 -21.84 -4.95
N ALA A 14 5.87 -20.62 -5.31
CA ALA A 14 6.75 -19.46 -5.34
C ALA A 14 6.65 -18.62 -4.06
N PRO A 15 7.77 -18.04 -3.56
CA PRO A 15 7.74 -17.21 -2.37
C PRO A 15 7.03 -15.88 -2.62
N ILE A 16 6.12 -15.48 -1.73
CA ILE A 16 5.50 -14.16 -1.74
C ILE A 16 6.31 -13.25 -0.80
N ARG A 17 6.94 -12.23 -1.39
CA ARG A 17 7.72 -11.26 -0.62
C ARG A 17 6.80 -10.21 0.01
N THR A 18 6.84 -10.10 1.33
CA THR A 18 6.15 -9.05 2.10
C THR A 18 7.15 -8.27 2.95
N TRP A 19 6.78 -7.05 3.33
CA TRP A 19 7.62 -6.25 4.22
C TRP A 19 7.65 -6.76 5.66
N PHE A 20 6.66 -7.52 6.10
CA PHE A 20 6.73 -8.29 7.34
C PHE A 20 7.80 -9.39 7.27
N GLY A 21 8.11 -9.90 6.07
CA GLY A 21 9.06 -11.00 5.88
C GLY A 21 8.56 -12.33 6.47
N VAL A 22 7.24 -12.48 6.61
CA VAL A 22 6.56 -13.69 7.07
C VAL A 22 5.45 -14.07 6.10
N GLY A 23 4.93 -15.28 6.23
CA GLY A 23 3.83 -15.84 5.46
C GLY A 23 4.25 -16.95 4.51
N GLY A 24 3.26 -17.64 3.98
CA GLY A 24 3.41 -18.78 3.09
C GLY A 24 3.69 -18.38 1.63
N ARG A 25 3.53 -19.34 0.75
CA ARG A 25 3.91 -19.30 -0.67
C ARG A 25 2.65 -19.18 -1.56
N ALA A 26 2.84 -18.79 -2.80
CA ALA A 26 1.81 -18.88 -3.83
C ALA A 26 1.91 -20.26 -4.50
N ASP A 27 0.79 -20.96 -4.63
CA ASP A 27 0.76 -22.18 -5.43
C ASP A 27 1.15 -21.88 -6.89
N ARG A 28 0.77 -20.69 -7.40
CA ARG A 28 1.07 -20.19 -8.74
C ARG A 28 1.41 -18.72 -8.73
N LEU A 29 2.55 -18.33 -9.30
CA LEU A 29 3.01 -16.95 -9.42
C LEU A 29 3.35 -16.63 -10.86
N ALA A 30 2.71 -15.60 -11.42
CA ALA A 30 2.97 -15.10 -12.77
C ALA A 30 3.68 -13.75 -12.73
N HIS A 31 4.53 -13.50 -13.76
CA HIS A 31 5.28 -12.27 -13.94
C HIS A 31 5.00 -11.69 -15.33
N PRO A 32 3.82 -11.08 -15.58
CA PRO A 32 3.48 -10.54 -16.89
C PRO A 32 4.49 -9.48 -17.33
N SER A 33 4.94 -9.58 -18.58
CA SER A 33 5.93 -8.68 -19.16
C SER A 33 5.36 -7.30 -19.45
N ASP A 34 4.06 -7.21 -19.71
CA ASP A 34 3.32 -6.00 -20.06
C ASP A 34 1.83 -6.09 -19.68
N VAL A 35 1.07 -5.08 -20.11
CA VAL A 35 -0.38 -4.98 -19.82
C VAL A 35 -1.20 -6.04 -20.58
N ASP A 36 -0.75 -6.50 -21.74
CA ASP A 36 -1.47 -7.49 -22.52
C ASP A 36 -1.33 -8.90 -21.91
N GLU A 37 -0.14 -9.23 -21.41
CA GLU A 37 0.05 -10.45 -20.61
C GLU A 37 -0.70 -10.38 -19.26
N LEU A 38 -0.78 -9.20 -18.63
CA LEU A 38 -1.60 -8.99 -17.44
C LEU A 38 -3.10 -9.23 -17.74
N SER A 39 -3.59 -8.74 -18.89
CA SER A 39 -4.95 -9.03 -19.35
C SER A 39 -5.18 -10.52 -19.53
N THR A 40 -4.20 -11.25 -20.10
CA THR A 40 -4.26 -12.72 -20.22
C THR A 40 -4.36 -13.39 -18.85
N CYS A 41 -3.61 -12.94 -17.83
CA CYS A 41 -3.72 -13.46 -16.46
C CYS A 41 -5.15 -13.31 -15.92
N ILE A 42 -5.79 -12.15 -16.15
CA ILE A 42 -7.17 -11.88 -15.69
C ILE A 42 -8.16 -12.85 -16.37
N GLN A 43 -8.02 -13.06 -17.68
CA GLN A 43 -8.88 -13.97 -18.43
C GLN A 43 -8.70 -15.44 -18.01
N MET A 44 -7.48 -15.83 -17.62
CA MET A 44 -7.21 -17.17 -17.08
C MET A 44 -7.82 -17.39 -15.70
N GLU A 45 -7.76 -16.37 -14.83
CA GLU A 45 -8.27 -16.44 -13.46
C GLU A 45 -8.78 -15.08 -12.99
N PRO A 46 -10.08 -14.79 -13.08
CA PRO A 46 -10.66 -13.51 -12.68
C PRO A 46 -10.48 -13.16 -11.20
N ASN A 47 -10.26 -14.13 -10.33
CA ASN A 47 -10.05 -13.96 -8.89
C ASN A 47 -8.57 -13.92 -8.49
N LEU A 48 -7.68 -13.62 -9.43
CA LEU A 48 -6.25 -13.50 -9.16
C LEU A 48 -5.91 -12.46 -8.08
N ARG A 49 -4.71 -12.58 -7.51
CA ARG A 49 -4.17 -11.65 -6.50
C ARG A 49 -3.08 -10.80 -7.13
N ILE A 50 -3.20 -9.50 -7.07
CA ILE A 50 -2.16 -8.57 -7.56
C ILE A 50 -1.13 -8.30 -6.46
N LEU A 51 0.12 -8.64 -6.73
CA LEU A 51 1.27 -8.39 -5.85
C LEU A 51 2.07 -7.18 -6.35
N GLY A 52 2.04 -6.11 -5.56
CA GLY A 52 2.97 -5.00 -5.69
C GLY A 52 4.26 -5.24 -4.89
N ASP A 53 4.62 -4.29 -4.05
CA ASP A 53 5.82 -4.34 -3.18
C ASP A 53 5.61 -5.19 -1.90
N GLY A 54 4.40 -5.71 -1.66
CA GLY A 54 4.07 -6.42 -0.43
C GLY A 54 4.14 -5.57 0.84
N ALA A 55 4.12 -4.24 0.70
CA ALA A 55 4.34 -3.29 1.80
C ALA A 55 3.13 -3.09 2.73
N ASN A 56 1.94 -3.53 2.30
CA ASN A 56 0.71 -3.51 3.11
C ASN A 56 0.01 -4.87 3.06
N LEU A 57 0.79 -5.96 3.12
CA LEU A 57 0.31 -7.31 2.91
C LEU A 57 0.82 -8.25 4.00
N LEU A 58 -0.10 -9.03 4.55
CA LEU A 58 0.16 -10.22 5.34
C LEU A 58 -0.38 -11.44 4.58
N VAL A 59 0.44 -12.43 4.35
CA VAL A 59 0.04 -13.72 3.73
C VAL A 59 -0.03 -14.76 4.83
N ASP A 60 -1.11 -15.53 4.86
CA ASP A 60 -1.26 -16.67 5.78
C ASP A 60 -0.08 -17.65 5.65
N ASP A 61 0.31 -18.29 6.74
CA ASP A 61 1.39 -19.29 6.74
C ASP A 61 1.11 -20.47 5.79
N ALA A 62 -0.17 -20.79 5.55
CA ALA A 62 -0.60 -21.80 4.58
C ALA A 62 -0.45 -21.35 3.12
N GLY A 63 -0.09 -20.09 2.89
CA GLY A 63 0.02 -19.52 1.54
C GLY A 63 -1.30 -19.18 0.88
N VAL A 64 -1.32 -19.08 -0.44
CA VAL A 64 -2.50 -18.79 -1.26
C VAL A 64 -2.56 -19.71 -2.47
N GLU A 65 -3.78 -20.11 -2.85
CA GLU A 65 -4.04 -21.00 -3.99
C GLU A 65 -4.38 -20.26 -5.29
N GLU A 66 -4.92 -19.03 -5.18
CA GLU A 66 -5.23 -18.20 -6.34
C GLU A 66 -3.94 -17.84 -7.09
N LEU A 67 -4.06 -17.55 -8.38
CA LEU A 67 -2.95 -17.04 -9.16
C LEU A 67 -2.48 -15.68 -8.59
N VAL A 68 -1.25 -15.64 -8.12
CA VAL A 68 -0.59 -14.38 -7.74
C VAL A 68 0.10 -13.79 -8.97
N VAL A 69 -0.11 -12.51 -9.21
CA VAL A 69 0.49 -11.79 -10.34
C VAL A 69 1.39 -10.68 -9.82
N ALA A 70 2.69 -10.83 -9.98
CA ALA A 70 3.69 -9.84 -9.57
C ALA A 70 3.90 -8.79 -10.67
N LEU A 71 3.81 -7.50 -10.31
CA LEU A 71 3.96 -6.37 -11.23
C LEU A 71 5.42 -5.88 -11.26
N ASP A 72 6.37 -6.79 -11.43
CA ASP A 72 7.80 -6.53 -11.23
C ASP A 72 8.61 -6.41 -12.53
N ARG A 73 8.02 -6.59 -13.70
CA ARG A 73 8.71 -6.50 -14.98
C ARG A 73 8.96 -5.05 -15.42
N PRO A 74 10.04 -4.76 -16.16
CA PRO A 74 10.46 -3.40 -16.49
C PRO A 74 9.40 -2.55 -17.19
N ALA A 75 8.58 -3.12 -18.08
CA ALA A 75 7.54 -2.37 -18.78
C ALA A 75 6.47 -1.84 -17.82
N LEU A 76 6.14 -2.61 -16.78
CA LEU A 76 5.18 -2.25 -15.74
C LEU A 76 5.76 -1.28 -14.67
N LYS A 77 7.03 -0.91 -14.76
CA LYS A 77 7.72 0.02 -13.84
C LYS A 77 8.14 1.35 -14.48
N ARG A 78 7.73 1.61 -15.73
CA ARG A 78 8.09 2.84 -16.43
C ARG A 78 7.50 4.06 -15.74
N ILE A 79 8.29 5.15 -15.74
CA ILE A 79 7.87 6.49 -15.31
C ILE A 79 8.27 7.43 -16.44
N ARG A 80 7.34 8.30 -16.84
CA ARG A 80 7.57 9.40 -17.78
C ARG A 80 7.22 10.70 -17.09
N ILE A 81 8.09 11.70 -17.22
CA ILE A 81 7.89 13.03 -16.65
C ILE A 81 8.08 14.02 -17.78
N ASP A 82 7.12 14.92 -17.90
CA ASP A 82 7.17 16.05 -18.83
C ASP A 82 7.12 17.34 -17.99
N PRO A 83 8.28 17.97 -17.76
CA PRO A 83 8.35 19.19 -16.94
C PRO A 83 7.61 20.38 -17.58
N ASP A 84 7.54 20.43 -18.93
CA ASP A 84 6.94 21.56 -19.64
C ASP A 84 5.41 21.57 -19.49
N SER A 85 4.79 20.39 -19.50
CA SER A 85 3.34 20.26 -19.29
C SER A 85 2.95 20.03 -17.82
N GLY A 86 3.90 19.84 -16.92
CA GLY A 86 3.65 19.49 -15.52
C GLY A 86 3.09 18.08 -15.33
N ARG A 87 3.22 17.20 -16.34
CA ARG A 87 2.63 15.85 -16.31
C ARG A 87 3.64 14.79 -15.91
N ALA A 88 3.17 13.84 -15.11
CA ALA A 88 3.90 12.63 -14.75
C ALA A 88 2.99 11.41 -14.94
N LEU A 89 3.41 10.45 -15.77
CA LEU A 89 2.76 9.16 -15.98
C LEU A 89 3.63 8.07 -15.39
N ALA A 90 3.05 7.21 -14.58
CA ALA A 90 3.77 6.06 -14.04
C ALA A 90 2.93 4.78 -14.16
N MET A 91 3.61 3.67 -14.47
CA MET A 91 2.99 2.35 -14.55
C MET A 91 2.83 1.75 -13.16
N THR A 92 1.90 0.84 -13.04
CA THR A 92 1.40 0.22 -11.81
C THR A 92 2.49 -0.34 -10.88
N GLY A 93 3.53 -1.01 -11.43
CA GLY A 93 4.67 -1.57 -10.67
C GLY A 93 5.78 -0.57 -10.37
N ALA A 94 5.66 0.70 -10.81
CA ALA A 94 6.65 1.74 -10.52
C ALA A 94 6.73 2.02 -9.02
N SER A 95 7.94 2.19 -8.50
CA SER A 95 8.13 2.60 -7.11
C SER A 95 7.61 4.02 -6.88
N LEU A 96 6.72 4.21 -5.90
CA LEU A 96 6.24 5.53 -5.49
C LEU A 96 7.39 6.44 -5.05
N GLN A 97 8.37 5.91 -4.33
CA GLN A 97 9.57 6.66 -3.92
C GLN A 97 10.35 7.20 -5.10
N ARG A 98 10.51 6.36 -6.15
CA ARG A 98 11.20 6.75 -7.38
C ARG A 98 10.42 7.83 -8.13
N LEU A 99 9.10 7.70 -8.26
CA LEU A 99 8.24 8.72 -8.87
C LEU A 99 8.39 10.07 -8.17
N VAL A 100 8.20 10.10 -6.85
CA VAL A 100 8.33 11.32 -6.03
C VAL A 100 9.71 11.97 -6.20
N SER A 101 10.77 11.18 -6.17
CA SER A 101 12.14 11.68 -6.30
C SER A 101 12.43 12.24 -7.70
N LEU A 102 11.93 11.58 -8.74
CA LEU A 102 12.12 12.03 -10.13
C LEU A 102 11.33 13.32 -10.40
N CYS A 103 10.07 13.43 -9.93
CA CYS A 103 9.28 14.65 -10.07
C CYS A 103 9.96 15.84 -9.37
N ALA A 104 10.42 15.70 -8.15
CA ALA A 104 11.11 16.76 -7.43
C ALA A 104 12.41 17.20 -8.13
N ARG A 105 13.18 16.26 -8.70
CA ARG A 105 14.39 16.58 -9.49
C ARG A 105 14.05 17.33 -10.77
N ALA A 106 12.91 17.03 -11.39
CA ALA A 106 12.41 17.70 -12.59
C ALA A 106 11.74 19.05 -12.29
N GLY A 107 11.74 19.52 -11.04
CA GLY A 107 11.09 20.77 -10.66
C GLY A 107 9.57 20.69 -10.61
N LEU A 108 9.01 19.49 -10.40
CA LEU A 108 7.57 19.27 -10.28
C LEU A 108 7.19 18.88 -8.86
N GLY A 109 6.39 19.75 -8.20
CA GLY A 109 5.93 19.61 -6.80
C GLY A 109 4.50 19.10 -6.68
N GLY A 110 4.17 18.62 -5.48
CA GLY A 110 2.83 18.15 -5.12
C GLY A 110 2.78 16.69 -4.67
N LEU A 111 3.88 15.93 -4.79
CA LEU A 111 3.99 14.56 -4.31
C LEU A 111 4.93 14.39 -3.10
N GLU A 112 5.52 15.47 -2.57
CA GLU A 112 6.55 15.42 -1.53
C GLU A 112 6.05 14.79 -0.23
N GLY A 113 4.76 14.96 0.08
CA GLY A 113 4.11 14.36 1.24
C GLY A 113 4.08 12.82 1.23
N LEU A 114 4.25 12.21 0.05
CA LEU A 114 4.25 10.76 -0.14
C LEU A 114 5.63 10.13 0.05
N VAL A 115 6.69 10.92 0.21
CA VAL A 115 8.05 10.39 0.45
C VAL A 115 8.06 9.49 1.69
N GLY A 116 8.77 8.37 1.62
CA GLY A 116 8.85 7.40 2.71
C GLY A 116 7.65 6.45 2.83
N ILE A 117 6.64 6.53 1.94
CA ILE A 117 5.59 5.50 1.86
C ILE A 117 6.09 4.39 0.93
N PRO A 118 6.35 3.19 1.45
CA PRO A 118 6.79 2.07 0.63
C PRO A 118 5.58 1.52 -0.13
N ALA A 119 5.58 1.69 -1.45
CA ALA A 119 4.49 1.18 -2.29
C ALA A 119 4.92 1.14 -3.76
N THR A 120 4.29 0.27 -4.54
CA THR A 120 4.15 0.46 -5.98
C THR A 120 3.05 1.50 -6.25
N LEU A 121 3.08 2.11 -7.42
CA LEU A 121 2.06 3.08 -7.82
C LEU A 121 0.64 2.49 -7.75
N GLY A 122 0.43 1.30 -8.30
CA GLY A 122 -0.89 0.65 -8.28
C GLY A 122 -1.41 0.47 -6.85
N GLY A 123 -0.57 -0.07 -5.95
CA GLY A 123 -0.93 -0.20 -4.54
C GLY A 123 -1.21 1.14 -3.86
N ALA A 124 -0.44 2.19 -4.19
CA ALA A 124 -0.66 3.54 -3.67
C ALA A 124 -1.99 4.13 -4.14
N VAL A 125 -2.37 3.94 -5.41
CA VAL A 125 -3.65 4.41 -5.97
C VAL A 125 -4.81 3.67 -5.33
N VAL A 126 -4.78 2.33 -5.29
CA VAL A 126 -5.86 1.50 -4.72
C VAL A 126 -6.13 1.86 -3.25
N MET A 127 -5.08 2.09 -2.48
CA MET A 127 -5.19 2.44 -1.05
C MET A 127 -5.36 3.95 -0.80
N ASN A 128 -5.42 4.79 -1.84
CA ASN A 128 -5.30 6.23 -1.67
C ASN A 128 -4.19 6.57 -0.67
N ALA A 129 -2.99 6.08 -0.93
CA ALA A 129 -1.87 6.19 -0.02
C ALA A 129 -1.58 7.66 0.32
N GLY A 130 -1.37 7.94 1.58
CA GLY A 130 -1.14 9.30 2.05
C GLY A 130 -0.98 9.36 3.56
N GLY A 131 -0.85 10.57 4.07
CA GLY A 131 -0.67 10.86 5.50
C GLY A 131 -0.91 12.33 5.81
N ALA A 132 -0.27 12.83 6.86
CA ALA A 132 -0.41 14.21 7.31
C ALA A 132 0.00 15.26 6.27
N PHE A 133 0.76 14.88 5.23
CA PHE A 133 1.35 15.80 4.26
C PHE A 133 0.76 15.68 2.84
N GLY A 134 -0.35 14.97 2.68
CA GLY A 134 -1.02 14.77 1.39
C GLY A 134 -1.28 13.30 1.08
N GLN A 135 -2.00 13.07 0.00
CA GLN A 135 -2.41 11.74 -0.48
C GLN A 135 -2.29 11.65 -2.01
N ILE A 136 -2.30 10.43 -2.53
CA ILE A 136 -2.11 10.17 -3.97
C ILE A 136 -3.20 10.86 -4.84
N ALA A 137 -4.43 10.91 -4.35
CA ALA A 137 -5.57 11.50 -5.05
C ALA A 137 -5.48 13.01 -5.26
N ASP A 138 -4.61 13.73 -4.51
CA ASP A 138 -4.55 15.20 -4.52
C ASP A 138 -4.03 15.75 -5.86
N ARG A 139 -3.24 14.99 -6.60
CA ARG A 139 -2.59 15.40 -7.86
C ARG A 139 -2.91 14.46 -9.03
N LEU A 140 -3.78 13.47 -8.81
CA LEU A 140 -4.18 12.50 -9.82
C LEU A 140 -5.04 13.17 -10.89
N VAL A 141 -4.81 12.81 -12.15
CA VAL A 141 -5.61 13.23 -13.32
C VAL A 141 -6.53 12.10 -13.76
N CYS A 142 -5.97 10.92 -14.00
CA CYS A 142 -6.71 9.73 -14.39
C CYS A 142 -5.97 8.46 -13.98
N VAL A 143 -6.70 7.35 -14.03
CA VAL A 143 -6.18 6.00 -13.82
C VAL A 143 -6.50 5.18 -15.05
N ASP A 144 -5.49 4.52 -15.61
CA ASP A 144 -5.68 3.44 -16.57
C ASP A 144 -5.72 2.09 -15.83
N GLY A 145 -6.57 1.20 -16.29
CA GLY A 145 -6.73 -0.11 -15.68
C GLY A 145 -7.27 -1.16 -16.63
N LEU A 146 -7.40 -2.37 -16.11
CA LEU A 146 -8.11 -3.48 -16.73
C LEU A 146 -9.32 -3.83 -15.87
N ASP A 147 -10.47 -4.03 -16.51
CA ASP A 147 -11.67 -4.55 -15.87
C ASP A 147 -11.56 -6.08 -15.63
N ARG A 148 -12.61 -6.69 -15.08
CA ARG A 148 -12.67 -8.14 -14.82
C ARG A 148 -12.58 -9.02 -16.07
N ASP A 149 -12.88 -8.46 -17.24
CA ASP A 149 -12.78 -9.15 -18.53
C ASP A 149 -11.39 -8.94 -19.17
N GLY A 150 -10.50 -8.19 -18.51
CA GLY A 150 -9.17 -7.82 -19.05
C GLY A 150 -9.22 -6.69 -20.09
N ARG A 151 -10.34 -5.96 -20.21
CA ARG A 151 -10.46 -4.82 -21.14
C ARG A 151 -9.86 -3.58 -20.55
N ARG A 152 -9.21 -2.78 -21.39
CA ARG A 152 -8.62 -1.50 -20.99
C ARG A 152 -9.70 -0.46 -20.70
N VAL A 153 -9.59 0.18 -19.55
CA VAL A 153 -10.49 1.25 -19.08
C VAL A 153 -9.64 2.41 -18.59
N GLN A 154 -10.06 3.64 -18.91
CA GLN A 154 -9.51 4.85 -18.30
C GLN A 154 -10.59 5.55 -17.48
N ILE A 155 -10.30 5.93 -16.25
CA ILE A 155 -11.23 6.61 -15.34
C ILE A 155 -10.60 7.95 -14.95
N GLN A 156 -11.34 9.04 -15.22
CA GLN A 156 -10.95 10.39 -14.80
C GLN A 156 -11.08 10.56 -13.29
N ARG A 157 -10.24 11.42 -12.70
CA ARG A 157 -10.16 11.65 -11.25
C ARG A 157 -11.50 12.01 -10.62
N ASP A 158 -12.33 12.79 -11.30
CA ASP A 158 -13.65 13.24 -10.85
C ASP A 158 -14.70 12.13 -10.76
N ARG A 159 -14.45 11.00 -11.43
CA ARG A 159 -15.29 9.80 -11.39
C ARG A 159 -14.82 8.75 -10.39
N ILE A 160 -13.74 9.03 -9.65
CA ILE A 160 -13.18 8.11 -8.65
C ILE A 160 -13.55 8.61 -7.25
N ASP A 161 -14.32 7.80 -6.50
CA ASP A 161 -14.71 8.09 -5.11
C ASP A 161 -13.57 7.76 -4.13
N PHE A 162 -12.53 8.60 -4.12
CA PHE A 162 -11.46 8.46 -3.15
C PHE A 162 -11.92 8.82 -1.74
N GLY A 163 -11.62 7.94 -0.81
CA GLY A 163 -11.81 8.17 0.62
C GLY A 163 -10.56 7.81 1.41
N TYR A 164 -10.69 7.86 2.73
CA TYR A 164 -9.60 7.45 3.62
C TYR A 164 -9.28 5.96 3.43
N ARG A 165 -8.08 5.66 2.94
CA ARG A 165 -7.60 4.29 2.66
C ARG A 165 -8.49 3.51 1.68
N ARG A 166 -9.12 4.18 0.75
CA ARG A 166 -9.87 3.54 -0.33
C ARG A 166 -9.86 4.42 -1.59
N SER A 167 -9.92 3.80 -2.75
CA SER A 167 -10.01 4.49 -4.03
C SER A 167 -11.40 4.42 -4.66
N GLY A 168 -12.28 3.53 -4.21
CA GLY A 168 -13.56 3.32 -4.89
C GLY A 168 -13.45 2.73 -6.31
N LEU A 169 -12.27 2.23 -6.71
CA LEU A 169 -12.04 1.66 -8.04
C LEU A 169 -12.63 0.24 -8.21
N GLY A 170 -13.18 -0.33 -7.12
CA GLY A 170 -13.77 -1.67 -7.16
C GLY A 170 -12.73 -2.72 -7.56
N ASP A 171 -13.09 -3.51 -8.59
CA ASP A 171 -12.26 -4.62 -9.09
C ASP A 171 -11.32 -4.21 -10.23
N LEU A 172 -11.19 -2.92 -10.52
CA LEU A 172 -10.29 -2.44 -11.55
C LEU A 172 -8.83 -2.75 -11.15
N ILE A 173 -8.11 -3.44 -12.01
CA ILE A 173 -6.67 -3.63 -11.85
C ILE A 173 -5.97 -2.43 -12.46
N VAL A 174 -5.40 -1.58 -11.61
CA VAL A 174 -4.66 -0.38 -12.04
C VAL A 174 -3.44 -0.77 -12.85
N THR A 175 -3.28 -0.20 -14.04
CA THR A 175 -2.12 -0.42 -14.93
C THR A 175 -1.20 0.80 -15.02
N ALA A 176 -1.76 2.01 -14.92
CA ALA A 176 -1.01 3.25 -14.84
C ALA A 176 -1.83 4.36 -14.14
N ALA A 177 -1.14 5.43 -13.76
CA ALA A 177 -1.79 6.65 -13.31
C ALA A 177 -1.05 7.88 -13.80
N GLU A 178 -1.79 8.92 -14.14
CA GLU A 178 -1.29 10.21 -14.57
C GLU A 178 -1.54 11.27 -13.50
N PHE A 179 -0.55 12.14 -13.30
CA PHE A 179 -0.57 13.24 -12.33
C PHE A 179 -0.35 14.57 -13.04
N HIS A 180 -0.98 15.62 -12.53
CA HIS A 180 -0.66 17.00 -12.87
C HIS A 180 -0.01 17.68 -11.67
N LEU A 181 1.23 18.13 -11.85
CA LEU A 181 2.11 18.64 -10.81
C LEU A 181 2.44 20.10 -11.08
N GLU A 182 2.72 20.85 -10.03
CA GLU A 182 3.02 22.27 -10.11
C GLU A 182 4.52 22.51 -10.32
N PRO A 183 4.90 23.43 -11.20
CA PRO A 183 6.30 23.86 -11.31
C PRO A 183 6.83 24.39 -9.97
N GLY A 184 8.06 24.07 -9.64
CA GLY A 184 8.72 24.50 -8.41
C GLY A 184 10.24 24.42 -8.51
N ASP A 185 10.93 25.09 -7.60
CA ASP A 185 12.39 25.03 -7.51
C ASP A 185 12.85 23.64 -7.04
N PRO A 186 13.71 22.92 -7.78
CA PRO A 186 14.17 21.58 -7.39
C PRO A 186 14.92 21.56 -6.05
N GLY A 187 15.59 22.64 -5.66
CA GLY A 187 16.26 22.77 -4.37
C GLY A 187 15.26 22.80 -3.21
N VAL A 188 14.22 23.63 -3.36
CA VAL A 188 13.14 23.75 -2.38
C VAL A 188 12.39 22.41 -2.24
N LEU A 189 12.05 21.78 -3.37
CA LEU A 189 11.36 20.47 -3.36
C LEU A 189 12.20 19.39 -2.67
N ARG A 190 13.51 19.37 -2.91
CA ARG A 190 14.45 18.47 -2.25
C ARG A 190 14.49 18.67 -0.73
N GLU A 191 14.49 19.91 -0.26
CA GLU A 191 14.44 20.20 1.18
C GLU A 191 13.11 19.77 1.82
N ARG A 192 11.98 19.94 1.11
CA ARG A 192 10.68 19.40 1.57
C ARG A 192 10.72 17.87 1.71
N LEU A 193 11.30 17.15 0.73
CA LEU A 193 11.48 15.71 0.82
C LEU A 193 12.31 15.31 2.04
N LYS A 194 13.44 15.98 2.28
CA LYS A 194 14.30 15.72 3.43
C LYS A 194 13.57 15.95 4.77
N THR A 195 12.86 17.05 4.89
CA THR A 195 12.10 17.41 6.10
C THR A 195 11.01 16.38 6.39
N THR A 196 10.23 16.02 5.37
CA THR A 196 9.18 14.99 5.52
C THR A 196 9.77 13.62 5.87
N MET A 197 10.87 13.24 5.22
CA MET A 197 11.56 11.99 5.53
C MET A 197 12.16 11.98 6.94
N ALA A 198 12.75 13.09 7.39
CA ALA A 198 13.28 13.23 8.74
C ALA A 198 12.18 13.10 9.81
N TYR A 199 11.01 13.68 9.56
CA TYR A 199 9.84 13.52 10.43
C TYR A 199 9.45 12.03 10.54
N LYS A 200 9.31 11.33 9.40
CA LYS A 200 8.93 9.89 9.38
C LYS A 200 9.97 9.01 10.08
N LYS A 201 11.27 9.26 9.85
CA LYS A 201 12.34 8.52 10.53
C LYS A 201 12.33 8.68 12.05
N ARG A 202 11.91 9.85 12.57
CA ARG A 202 11.79 10.07 14.02
C ARG A 202 10.58 9.35 14.62
N SER A 203 9.46 9.30 13.88
CA SER A 203 8.18 8.84 14.41
C SER A 203 7.84 7.38 14.06
N GLN A 204 8.56 6.74 13.14
CA GLN A 204 8.25 5.38 12.63
C GLN A 204 9.47 4.46 12.64
N PRO A 205 9.30 3.16 12.83
CA PRO A 205 10.38 2.17 12.85
C PRO A 205 10.81 1.78 11.42
N MET A 206 11.30 2.75 10.63
CA MET A 206 11.55 2.58 9.19
C MET A 206 12.70 1.61 8.84
N ALA A 207 13.53 1.23 9.81
CA ALA A 207 14.63 0.28 9.62
C ALA A 207 14.23 -1.16 9.95
N GLU A 208 13.03 -1.37 10.49
CA GLU A 208 12.55 -2.64 10.99
C GLU A 208 11.60 -3.30 9.98
N ARG A 209 11.45 -4.62 10.03
CA ARG A 209 10.52 -5.36 9.17
C ARG A 209 9.09 -5.09 9.64
N SER A 210 8.33 -4.32 8.86
CA SER A 210 6.97 -3.90 9.18
C SER A 210 6.21 -3.51 7.91
N CYS A 211 4.92 -3.73 7.87
CA CYS A 211 4.02 -3.29 6.77
C CYS A 211 3.36 -1.93 7.03
N GLY A 212 3.99 -1.06 7.81
CA GLY A 212 3.41 0.24 8.14
C GLY A 212 2.35 0.14 9.25
N CYS A 213 1.34 1.00 9.19
CA CYS A 213 0.22 0.98 10.14
C CYS A 213 -0.63 -0.28 9.97
N VAL A 214 -0.85 -1.01 11.07
CA VAL A 214 -1.65 -2.24 11.06
C VAL A 214 -3.14 -1.94 11.06
N PHE A 215 -3.56 -0.86 11.74
CA PHE A 215 -4.96 -0.48 11.88
C PHE A 215 -5.25 0.87 11.24
N ARG A 216 -6.46 1.01 10.72
CA ARG A 216 -7.01 2.29 10.29
C ARG A 216 -7.28 3.19 11.48
N ASN A 217 -7.17 4.49 11.28
CA ASN A 217 -7.59 5.47 12.27
C ASN A 217 -9.13 5.46 12.36
N PRO A 218 -9.74 5.09 13.52
CA PRO A 218 -11.18 5.02 13.67
C PRO A 218 -11.80 6.42 13.77
N THR A 219 -13.08 6.54 13.39
CA THR A 219 -13.92 7.67 13.77
C THR A 219 -14.66 7.29 15.04
N LEU A 220 -14.61 8.15 16.05
CA LEU A 220 -15.28 7.89 17.34
C LEU A 220 -16.79 8.08 17.22
N ASP A 221 -17.57 7.20 17.83
CA ASP A 221 -19.02 7.30 17.99
C ASP A 221 -19.42 8.19 19.19
N ARG A 222 -18.48 8.39 20.13
CA ARG A 222 -18.65 9.21 21.33
C ARG A 222 -17.35 9.93 21.68
N THR A 223 -17.46 10.99 22.49
CA THR A 223 -16.28 11.65 23.05
C THR A 223 -15.61 10.74 24.08
N ILE A 224 -14.30 10.61 23.99
CA ILE A 224 -13.44 9.88 24.94
C ILE A 224 -12.40 10.88 25.44
N ASP A 225 -12.37 11.09 26.76
CA ASP A 225 -11.45 12.01 27.40
C ASP A 225 -9.99 11.68 27.04
N ASP A 226 -9.18 12.69 26.81
CA ASP A 226 -7.76 12.60 26.40
C ASP A 226 -7.48 11.86 25.07
N ILE A 227 -8.53 11.43 24.34
CA ILE A 227 -8.43 10.76 23.04
C ILE A 227 -9.01 11.63 21.94
N GLY A 228 -10.28 12.03 22.03
CA GLY A 228 -10.93 12.84 20.99
C GLY A 228 -12.44 12.97 21.16
N ARG A 229 -13.01 13.80 20.29
CA ARG A 229 -14.47 14.09 20.28
C ARG A 229 -15.23 13.11 19.38
N ALA A 230 -16.51 12.94 19.65
CA ALA A 230 -17.45 12.23 18.78
C ALA A 230 -17.35 12.76 17.34
N ASP A 231 -17.61 11.90 16.37
CA ASP A 231 -17.57 12.15 14.91
C ASP A 231 -16.21 12.65 14.39
N ARG A 232 -15.14 12.47 15.18
CA ARG A 232 -13.78 12.80 14.76
C ARG A 232 -12.93 11.55 14.61
N ARG A 233 -12.11 11.55 13.55
CA ARG A 233 -11.10 10.51 13.33
C ARG A 233 -9.94 10.74 14.30
N VAL A 234 -9.57 9.69 15.03
CA VAL A 234 -8.47 9.71 15.99
C VAL A 234 -7.37 8.73 15.58
N SER A 235 -6.16 8.94 16.06
CA SER A 235 -5.03 8.05 15.78
C SER A 235 -5.24 6.68 16.43
N ALA A 236 -5.26 5.62 15.64
CA ALA A 236 -5.22 4.24 16.15
C ALA A 236 -3.96 4.01 17.01
N GLY A 237 -2.81 4.60 16.59
CA GLY A 237 -1.58 4.52 17.38
C GLY A 237 -1.71 5.15 18.76
N LEU A 238 -2.47 6.24 18.91
CA LEU A 238 -2.76 6.83 20.22
C LEU A 238 -3.60 5.88 21.10
N LEU A 239 -4.66 5.31 20.53
CA LEU A 239 -5.51 4.33 21.26
C LEU A 239 -4.71 3.11 21.72
N ILE A 240 -3.88 2.55 20.82
CA ILE A 240 -3.05 1.38 21.10
C ILE A 240 -2.00 1.70 22.20
N ASP A 241 -1.40 2.87 22.13
CA ASP A 241 -0.44 3.35 23.14
C ASP A 241 -1.12 3.52 24.53
N ARG A 242 -2.27 4.18 24.56
CA ARG A 242 -3.05 4.40 25.78
C ARG A 242 -3.65 3.11 26.37
N ALA A 243 -3.89 2.10 25.54
CA ALA A 243 -4.27 0.74 25.97
C ALA A 243 -3.08 -0.07 26.51
N GLY A 244 -1.89 0.50 26.61
CA GLY A 244 -0.69 -0.16 27.16
C GLY A 244 -0.17 -1.30 26.25
N CYS A 245 -0.32 -1.15 24.93
CA CYS A 245 0.08 -2.21 24.00
C CYS A 245 1.52 -2.08 23.47
N LYS A 246 2.22 -0.95 23.65
CA LYS A 246 3.63 -0.84 23.25
C LYS A 246 4.47 -1.93 23.93
N GLY A 247 5.37 -2.56 23.14
CA GLY A 247 6.17 -3.67 23.64
C GLY A 247 5.43 -5.01 23.80
N LEU A 248 4.10 -5.05 23.61
CA LEU A 248 3.36 -6.31 23.62
C LEU A 248 3.86 -7.21 22.51
N SER A 249 4.23 -8.45 22.86
CA SER A 249 4.80 -9.41 21.92
C SER A 249 4.03 -10.71 21.93
N ILE A 250 3.89 -11.33 20.74
CA ILE A 250 3.37 -12.70 20.58
C ILE A 250 4.29 -13.40 19.56
N GLY A 251 4.86 -14.53 19.95
CA GLY A 251 5.83 -15.23 19.13
C GLY A 251 6.99 -14.31 18.72
N GLY A 252 7.25 -14.23 17.42
CA GLY A 252 8.30 -13.38 16.85
C GLY A 252 7.85 -11.97 16.48
N VAL A 253 6.70 -11.47 16.95
CA VAL A 253 6.12 -10.17 16.55
C VAL A 253 5.90 -9.29 17.77
N CYS A 254 6.19 -7.99 17.64
CA CYS A 254 6.09 -7.02 18.72
C CYS A 254 5.41 -5.72 18.24
N VAL A 255 4.59 -5.10 19.09
CA VAL A 255 4.12 -3.71 18.90
C VAL A 255 5.30 -2.78 19.13
N SER A 256 5.64 -1.95 18.13
CA SER A 256 6.79 -1.05 18.19
C SER A 256 6.65 -0.02 19.31
N ASP A 257 7.72 0.17 20.09
CA ASP A 257 7.80 1.21 21.12
C ASP A 257 7.84 2.61 20.50
N ARG A 258 8.32 2.73 19.24
CA ARG A 258 8.41 4.01 18.53
C ARG A 258 7.06 4.47 18.00
N HIS A 259 6.23 3.56 17.49
CA HIS A 259 4.91 3.86 16.94
C HIS A 259 3.95 2.69 17.17
N ALA A 260 3.02 2.85 18.09
CA ALA A 260 2.16 1.76 18.57
C ALA A 260 1.27 1.10 17.48
N ASN A 261 1.04 1.76 16.34
CA ASN A 261 0.30 1.17 15.21
C ASN A 261 1.21 0.43 14.21
N PHE A 262 2.49 0.21 14.55
CA PHE A 262 3.44 -0.58 13.76
C PHE A 262 3.76 -1.87 14.50
N PHE A 263 3.63 -2.99 13.81
CA PHE A 263 4.08 -4.28 14.30
C PHE A 263 5.39 -4.63 13.61
N VAL A 264 6.36 -5.07 14.38
CA VAL A 264 7.70 -5.40 13.93
C VAL A 264 7.93 -6.90 14.08
N THR A 265 8.47 -7.52 13.03
CA THR A 265 8.78 -8.95 13.03
C THR A 265 10.27 -9.19 13.24
N SER A 266 10.61 -10.25 13.96
CA SER A 266 11.96 -10.79 14.15
C SER A 266 12.17 -12.07 13.33
N PRO A 267 13.41 -12.55 13.17
CA PRO A 267 13.67 -13.85 12.56
C PRO A 267 12.90 -14.98 13.27
N GLY A 268 12.24 -15.83 12.49
CA GLY A 268 11.42 -16.92 13.01
C GLY A 268 9.96 -16.57 13.32
N ALA A 269 9.55 -15.29 13.18
CA ALA A 269 8.15 -14.89 13.26
C ALA A 269 7.30 -15.60 12.19
N ARG A 270 6.01 -15.78 12.49
CA ARG A 270 5.01 -16.39 11.60
C ARG A 270 3.86 -15.42 11.34
N ALA A 271 3.13 -15.63 10.26
CA ALA A 271 1.91 -14.84 9.99
C ALA A 271 0.85 -15.04 11.08
N GLY A 272 0.76 -16.26 11.64
CA GLY A 272 -0.10 -16.55 12.78
C GLY A 272 0.21 -15.69 14.01
N ASP A 273 1.48 -15.36 14.28
CA ASP A 273 1.87 -14.48 15.39
C ASP A 273 1.36 -13.04 15.16
N VAL A 274 1.44 -12.54 13.90
CA VAL A 274 0.92 -11.22 13.54
C VAL A 274 -0.59 -11.16 13.74
N LEU A 275 -1.32 -12.19 13.30
CA LEU A 275 -2.79 -12.28 13.46
C LEU A 275 -3.18 -12.33 14.92
N ALA A 276 -2.51 -13.15 15.73
CA ALA A 276 -2.74 -13.23 17.16
C ALA A 276 -2.47 -11.89 17.88
N LEU A 277 -1.42 -11.16 17.47
CA LEU A 277 -1.13 -9.84 18.03
C LEU A 277 -2.16 -8.80 17.61
N ILE A 278 -2.68 -8.86 16.36
CA ILE A 278 -3.80 -8.03 15.91
C ILE A 278 -5.01 -8.22 16.83
N ASP A 279 -5.41 -9.47 17.10
CA ASP A 279 -6.57 -9.78 17.93
C ASP A 279 -6.34 -9.36 19.39
N ALA A 280 -5.15 -9.56 19.93
CA ALA A 280 -4.80 -9.13 21.29
C ALA A 280 -4.87 -7.60 21.44
N VAL A 281 -4.36 -6.84 20.47
CA VAL A 281 -4.41 -5.37 20.47
C VAL A 281 -5.86 -4.88 20.32
N ARG A 282 -6.66 -5.48 19.42
CA ARG A 282 -8.10 -5.18 19.29
C ARG A 282 -8.83 -5.36 20.62
N GLY A 283 -8.62 -6.51 21.26
CA GLY A 283 -9.27 -6.81 22.54
C GLY A 283 -8.91 -5.81 23.64
N ARG A 284 -7.64 -5.41 23.75
CA ARG A 284 -7.20 -4.39 24.72
C ARG A 284 -7.78 -3.01 24.45
N VAL A 285 -7.77 -2.56 23.20
CA VAL A 285 -8.32 -1.26 22.82
C VAL A 285 -9.83 -1.23 23.02
N PHE A 286 -10.54 -2.31 22.64
CA PHE A 286 -11.97 -2.42 22.89
C PHE A 286 -12.29 -2.45 24.39
N GLY A 287 -11.57 -3.22 25.19
CA GLY A 287 -11.76 -3.27 26.65
C GLY A 287 -11.49 -1.94 27.35
N ALA A 288 -10.51 -1.15 26.87
CA ALA A 288 -10.17 0.13 27.46
C ALA A 288 -11.11 1.27 27.02
N PHE A 289 -11.54 1.28 25.76
CA PHE A 289 -12.22 2.44 25.17
C PHE A 289 -13.56 2.11 24.51
N GLY A 290 -13.92 0.83 24.33
CA GLY A 290 -15.08 0.38 23.55
C GLY A 290 -14.97 0.68 22.05
N VAL A 291 -13.75 0.92 21.53
CA VAL A 291 -13.50 1.24 20.13
C VAL A 291 -13.03 -0.01 19.39
N GLU A 292 -13.73 -0.37 18.33
CA GLU A 292 -13.31 -1.43 17.41
C GLU A 292 -12.28 -0.91 16.41
N LEU A 293 -11.13 -1.60 16.29
CA LEU A 293 -10.10 -1.30 15.33
C LEU A 293 -10.25 -2.16 14.07
N GLU A 294 -10.33 -1.52 12.91
CA GLU A 294 -10.26 -2.17 11.60
C GLU A 294 -8.82 -2.29 11.13
N THR A 295 -8.44 -3.44 10.56
CA THR A 295 -7.11 -3.57 9.95
C THR A 295 -6.98 -2.71 8.70
N GLU A 296 -5.82 -2.04 8.57
CA GLU A 296 -5.37 -1.41 7.33
C GLU A 296 -4.60 -2.40 6.47
N VAL A 297 -3.81 -3.27 7.10
CA VAL A 297 -3.07 -4.32 6.41
C VAL A 297 -4.03 -5.32 5.75
N VAL A 298 -3.76 -5.62 4.47
CA VAL A 298 -4.51 -6.63 3.70
C VAL A 298 -4.02 -8.01 4.10
N VAL A 299 -4.94 -8.92 4.40
CA VAL A 299 -4.61 -10.30 4.75
C VAL A 299 -5.05 -11.22 3.63
N TRP A 300 -4.11 -11.95 3.04
CA TRP A 300 -4.39 -13.03 2.11
C TRP A 300 -4.43 -14.34 2.88
N ARG A 301 -5.56 -15.01 2.81
CA ARG A 301 -5.77 -16.32 3.44
C ARG A 301 -5.95 -17.37 2.34
N ARG A 302 -5.49 -18.59 2.63
CA ARG A 302 -5.88 -19.76 1.85
C ARG A 302 -7.37 -20.03 2.13
N ARG A 303 -8.14 -20.30 1.10
CA ARG A 303 -9.59 -20.58 1.18
C ARG A 303 -9.86 -22.03 1.53
#